data_8996b5d8337c16b257f08f916c4884fc
#
_entry.id   8996b5d8337c16b257f08f916c4884fc
#
_cell.length_a   1.000
_cell.length_b   1.000
_cell.length_c   1.000
_cell.angle_alpha   90.00
_cell.angle_beta   90.00
_cell.angle_gamma   90.00
#
_symmetry.space_group_name_H-M   'P 1'
#
loop_
_entity.id
_entity.type
_entity.pdbx_description
1 polymer ?
#
loop_
_entity_poly.entity_id
_entity_poly.type
_entity_poly.pdbx_seq_one_letter_code
_entity_poly.pdbx_strand_id
1 'polypeptide(L)'
;NKMVSSRFTFYPLFRLSVALATGIFLFDTLWPENLSWQYGAAIWLFFAGICGGVFWLSRWRWRWLFGGVAGITFFLWGGISVLHQRETVQYSWDGAPAIYKGIVESVPEVRGKTLRAEVRVEMQRLSGDKWKSVDRNILLSWMPDSLSSPLACGDSVCFYAKVSRPFSEKELTGFDYGDYLLRKGISGTALAYAGSWRCTGKPHSLSVMQLAKVWQQKVVDVYQSWGLEEDVQAVVSALTIGEKSELTPELKAVYSAAGASHVLAL
;
A
#
# COMPACT_ATOMS: atom_id res chain seq x y z
N ASN A 1 -0.96 -29.80 -34.68
CA ASN A 1 -1.89 -29.19 -33.70
C ASN A 1 -1.97 -29.89 -32.33
N LYS A 2 -1.38 -31.08 -32.13
CA LYS A 2 -1.34 -31.79 -30.84
C LYS A 2 -0.19 -31.35 -29.92
N MET A 3 0.86 -30.70 -30.42
CA MET A 3 2.07 -30.41 -29.66
C MET A 3 1.96 -29.10 -28.81
N VAL A 4 1.09 -28.18 -29.18
CA VAL A 4 0.86 -26.92 -28.41
C VAL A 4 -0.05 -27.17 -27.20
N SER A 5 -1.00 -28.10 -27.32
CA SER A 5 -1.95 -28.42 -26.24
C SER A 5 -1.30 -29.12 -25.05
N SER A 6 -0.16 -29.84 -25.25
CA SER A 6 0.49 -30.61 -24.16
C SER A 6 1.37 -29.72 -23.24
N ARG A 7 1.88 -28.60 -23.73
CA ARG A 7 2.73 -27.71 -22.91
C ARG A 7 1.96 -26.92 -21.83
N PHE A 8 0.72 -26.53 -22.13
CA PHE A 8 -0.12 -25.81 -21.15
C PHE A 8 -0.60 -26.67 -19.96
N THR A 9 -0.57 -28.01 -20.09
CA THR A 9 -0.93 -28.91 -18.98
C THR A 9 0.16 -29.08 -17.94
N PHE A 10 1.41 -28.69 -18.24
CA PHE A 10 2.56 -28.86 -17.36
C PHE A 10 2.74 -27.76 -16.30
N TYR A 11 2.00 -26.63 -16.39
CA TYR A 11 2.15 -25.52 -15.46
C TYR A 11 0.84 -25.19 -14.73
N PRO A 12 0.45 -25.96 -13.73
CA PRO A 12 -0.80 -25.72 -12.99
C PRO A 12 -0.79 -24.37 -12.28
N LEU A 13 0.34 -23.93 -11.73
CA LEU A 13 0.48 -22.62 -11.08
C LEU A 13 0.27 -21.47 -12.04
N PHE A 14 0.77 -21.57 -13.28
CA PHE A 14 0.54 -20.55 -14.30
C PHE A 14 -0.95 -20.37 -14.63
N ARG A 15 -1.71 -21.46 -14.71
CA ARG A 15 -3.16 -21.40 -14.96
C ARG A 15 -3.92 -20.73 -13.82
N LEU A 16 -3.53 -21.00 -12.57
CA LEU A 16 -4.12 -20.40 -11.39
C LEU A 16 -3.74 -18.90 -11.28
N SER A 17 -2.49 -18.54 -11.61
CA SER A 17 -2.07 -17.13 -11.63
C SER A 17 -2.76 -16.33 -12.71
N VAL A 18 -3.01 -16.91 -13.89
CA VAL A 18 -3.81 -16.26 -14.94
C VAL A 18 -5.25 -16.06 -14.48
N ALA A 19 -5.87 -17.06 -13.85
CA ALA A 19 -7.22 -16.93 -13.31
C ALA A 19 -7.31 -15.84 -12.25
N LEU A 20 -6.33 -15.78 -11.32
CA LEU A 20 -6.23 -14.74 -10.30
C LEU A 20 -6.09 -13.33 -10.93
N ALA A 21 -5.14 -13.17 -11.86
CA ALA A 21 -4.89 -11.90 -12.54
C ALA A 21 -6.12 -11.42 -13.32
N THR A 22 -6.81 -12.35 -14.01
CA THR A 22 -8.05 -12.04 -14.73
C THR A 22 -9.15 -11.62 -13.77
N GLY A 23 -9.26 -12.25 -12.61
CA GLY A 23 -10.19 -11.85 -11.54
C GLY A 23 -9.91 -10.45 -11.06
N ILE A 24 -8.65 -10.13 -10.72
CA ILE A 24 -8.23 -8.78 -10.31
C ILE A 24 -8.62 -7.77 -11.39
N PHE A 25 -8.23 -8.00 -12.64
CA PHE A 25 -8.44 -7.06 -13.74
C PHE A 25 -9.94 -6.82 -14.00
N LEU A 26 -10.76 -7.86 -14.07
CA LEU A 26 -12.19 -7.72 -14.37
C LEU A 26 -12.93 -7.03 -13.23
N PHE A 27 -12.62 -7.35 -11.98
CA PHE A 27 -13.27 -6.69 -10.84
C PHE A 27 -12.79 -5.25 -10.66
N ASP A 28 -11.54 -4.93 -11.02
CA ASP A 28 -11.05 -3.55 -10.99
C ASP A 28 -11.69 -2.67 -12.08
N THR A 29 -11.98 -3.23 -13.27
CA THR A 29 -12.47 -2.45 -14.42
C THR A 29 -13.98 -2.43 -14.55
N LEU A 30 -14.68 -3.52 -14.27
CA LEU A 30 -16.09 -3.70 -14.59
C LEU A 30 -17.04 -3.64 -13.41
N TRP A 31 -16.51 -3.77 -12.18
CA TRP A 31 -17.39 -3.91 -11.02
C TRP A 31 -17.80 -2.56 -10.43
N PRO A 32 -19.11 -2.37 -10.11
CA PRO A 32 -19.62 -1.14 -9.52
C PRO A 32 -19.02 -0.91 -8.11
N GLU A 33 -18.78 0.35 -7.78
CA GLU A 33 -18.10 0.77 -6.53
C GLU A 33 -18.86 0.41 -5.23
N ASN A 34 -20.13 0.03 -5.31
CA ASN A 34 -21.02 -0.09 -4.17
C ASN A 34 -21.20 -1.52 -3.61
N LEU A 35 -20.47 -2.52 -4.13
CA LEU A 35 -20.63 -3.88 -3.65
C LEU A 35 -19.69 -4.17 -2.48
N SER A 36 -20.29 -4.56 -1.33
CA SER A 36 -19.52 -5.00 -0.16
C SER A 36 -18.75 -6.30 -0.45
N TRP A 37 -17.48 -6.35 -0.05
CA TRP A 37 -16.61 -7.53 -0.18
C TRP A 37 -17.17 -8.77 0.54
N GLN A 38 -18.04 -8.58 1.55
CA GLN A 38 -18.63 -9.66 2.36
C GLN A 38 -19.45 -10.64 1.50
N TYR A 39 -20.22 -10.13 0.52
CA TYR A 39 -20.95 -10.98 -0.42
C TYR A 39 -20.01 -11.79 -1.31
N GLY A 40 -18.93 -11.16 -1.77
CA GLY A 40 -17.89 -11.84 -2.53
C GLY A 40 -17.22 -12.94 -1.71
N ALA A 41 -16.89 -12.67 -0.44
CA ALA A 41 -16.28 -13.63 0.47
C ALA A 41 -17.18 -14.85 0.72
N ALA A 42 -18.50 -14.64 0.89
CA ALA A 42 -19.46 -15.74 1.04
C ALA A 42 -19.53 -16.64 -0.20
N ILE A 43 -19.55 -16.05 -1.39
CA ILE A 43 -19.51 -16.78 -2.67
C ILE A 43 -18.18 -17.55 -2.80
N TRP A 44 -17.06 -16.93 -2.46
CA TRP A 44 -15.75 -17.59 -2.50
C TRP A 44 -15.67 -18.79 -1.55
N LEU A 45 -16.14 -18.63 -0.29
CA LEU A 45 -16.19 -19.74 0.67
C LEU A 45 -17.03 -20.90 0.15
N PHE A 46 -18.13 -20.62 -0.51
CA PHE A 46 -18.98 -21.63 -1.15
C PHE A 46 -18.21 -22.41 -2.23
N PHE A 47 -17.53 -21.72 -3.15
CA PHE A 47 -16.73 -22.38 -4.20
C PHE A 47 -15.51 -23.07 -3.63
N ALA A 48 -14.85 -22.53 -2.61
CA ALA A 48 -13.73 -23.18 -1.92
C ALA A 48 -14.19 -24.47 -1.22
N GLY A 49 -15.38 -24.47 -0.61
CA GLY A 49 -16.00 -25.67 -0.04
C GLY A 49 -16.30 -26.74 -1.09
N ILE A 50 -16.84 -26.33 -2.26
CA ILE A 50 -17.05 -27.24 -3.40
C ILE A 50 -15.71 -27.83 -3.87
N CYS A 51 -14.67 -26.98 -3.98
CA CYS A 51 -13.34 -27.42 -4.39
C CYS A 51 -12.78 -28.49 -3.44
N GLY A 52 -12.90 -28.25 -2.12
CA GLY A 52 -12.52 -29.22 -1.08
C GLY A 52 -13.33 -30.52 -1.17
N GLY A 53 -14.65 -30.41 -1.35
CA GLY A 53 -15.53 -31.56 -1.52
C GLY A 53 -15.22 -32.38 -2.77
N VAL A 54 -15.02 -31.73 -3.91
CA VAL A 54 -14.61 -32.39 -5.16
C VAL A 54 -13.24 -33.03 -5.01
N PHE A 55 -12.29 -32.40 -4.34
CA PHE A 55 -10.98 -32.97 -4.04
C PHE A 55 -11.10 -34.24 -3.20
N TRP A 56 -11.95 -34.26 -2.18
CA TRP A 56 -12.13 -35.39 -1.27
C TRP A 56 -12.91 -36.55 -1.89
N LEU A 57 -13.99 -36.26 -2.68
CA LEU A 57 -14.81 -37.29 -3.34
C LEU A 57 -14.19 -37.81 -4.63
N SER A 58 -13.33 -37.00 -5.32
CA SER A 58 -12.84 -37.30 -6.65
C SER A 58 -11.54 -38.10 -6.63
N ARG A 59 -11.57 -39.28 -6.07
CA ARG A 59 -10.38 -40.14 -5.90
C ARG A 59 -9.66 -40.55 -7.17
N TRP A 60 -10.12 -40.25 -8.43
CA TRP A 60 -9.37 -40.40 -9.71
C TRP A 60 -10.11 -39.97 -10.98
N ARG A 61 -11.43 -39.98 -11.00
CA ARG A 61 -12.23 -39.92 -12.24
C ARG A 61 -12.58 -38.49 -12.73
N TRP A 62 -12.45 -37.49 -11.85
CA TRP A 62 -12.97 -36.12 -12.08
C TRP A 62 -11.91 -35.03 -11.94
N ARG A 63 -10.63 -35.37 -12.21
CA ARG A 63 -9.49 -34.44 -12.07
C ARG A 63 -9.61 -33.15 -12.88
N TRP A 64 -10.29 -33.18 -14.01
CA TRP A 64 -10.52 -32.02 -14.84
C TRP A 64 -11.49 -31.01 -14.18
N LEU A 65 -12.52 -31.50 -13.46
CA LEU A 65 -13.45 -30.65 -12.70
C LEU A 65 -12.72 -29.93 -11.56
N PHE A 66 -11.81 -30.62 -10.85
CA PHE A 66 -11.00 -30.00 -9.81
C PHE A 66 -10.22 -28.80 -10.35
N GLY A 67 -9.58 -28.91 -11.52
CA GLY A 67 -8.84 -27.81 -12.15
C GLY A 67 -9.74 -26.62 -12.51
N GLY A 68 -10.97 -26.88 -12.99
CA GLY A 68 -11.96 -25.85 -13.29
C GLY A 68 -12.44 -25.10 -12.03
N VAL A 69 -12.84 -25.85 -11.01
CA VAL A 69 -13.31 -25.26 -9.74
C VAL A 69 -12.19 -24.50 -9.03
N ALA A 70 -10.97 -25.03 -9.03
CA ALA A 70 -9.81 -24.32 -8.49
C ALA A 70 -9.55 -22.99 -9.24
N GLY A 71 -9.64 -23.01 -10.57
CA GLY A 71 -9.53 -21.79 -11.39
C GLY A 71 -10.58 -20.73 -11.01
N ILE A 72 -11.85 -21.14 -10.85
CA ILE A 72 -12.94 -20.25 -10.42
C ILE A 72 -12.66 -19.71 -8.99
N THR A 73 -12.18 -20.54 -8.08
CA THR A 73 -11.87 -20.11 -6.71
C THR A 73 -10.78 -19.05 -6.70
N PHE A 74 -9.71 -19.22 -7.49
CA PHE A 74 -8.63 -18.23 -7.60
C PHE A 74 -9.09 -16.95 -8.31
N PHE A 75 -9.93 -17.06 -9.34
CA PHE A 75 -10.54 -15.91 -10.00
C PHE A 75 -11.37 -15.07 -9.02
N LEU A 76 -12.25 -15.70 -8.26
CA LEU A 76 -13.05 -15.03 -7.24
C LEU A 76 -12.19 -14.42 -6.13
N TRP A 77 -11.13 -15.10 -5.73
CA TRP A 77 -10.20 -14.56 -4.73
C TRP A 77 -9.54 -13.27 -5.22
N GLY A 78 -9.09 -13.24 -6.48
CA GLY A 78 -8.58 -12.01 -7.10
C GLY A 78 -9.58 -10.87 -7.03
N GLY A 79 -10.83 -11.12 -7.40
CA GLY A 79 -11.91 -10.12 -7.34
C GLY A 79 -12.20 -9.63 -5.93
N ILE A 80 -12.29 -10.53 -4.94
CA ILE A 80 -12.55 -10.19 -3.54
C ILE A 80 -11.41 -9.35 -2.95
N SER A 81 -10.17 -9.67 -3.30
CA SER A 81 -9.00 -8.89 -2.84
C SER A 81 -9.11 -7.43 -3.29
N VAL A 82 -9.57 -7.18 -4.53
CA VAL A 82 -9.80 -5.82 -5.04
C VAL A 82 -10.94 -5.13 -4.28
N LEU A 83 -12.08 -5.82 -4.08
CA LEU A 83 -13.22 -5.26 -3.35
C LEU A 83 -12.85 -4.93 -1.91
N HIS A 84 -12.13 -5.80 -1.22
CA HIS A 84 -11.67 -5.58 0.14
C HIS A 84 -10.74 -4.37 0.23
N GLN A 85 -9.78 -4.26 -0.69
CA GLN A 85 -8.87 -3.11 -0.72
C GLN A 85 -9.62 -1.80 -1.00
N ARG A 86 -10.57 -1.80 -1.94
CA ARG A 86 -11.40 -0.63 -2.23
C ARG A 86 -12.19 -0.18 -0.99
N GLU A 87 -12.85 -1.09 -0.28
CA GLU A 87 -13.61 -0.75 0.92
C GLU A 87 -12.72 -0.23 2.06
N THR A 88 -11.50 -0.76 2.17
CA THR A 88 -10.51 -0.28 3.14
C THR A 88 -10.07 1.15 2.85
N VAL A 89 -10.03 1.53 1.57
CA VAL A 89 -9.53 2.85 1.13
C VAL A 89 -10.66 3.86 0.93
N GLN A 90 -11.86 3.40 0.53
CA GLN A 90 -13.03 4.26 0.33
C GLN A 90 -13.64 4.65 1.69
N TYR A 91 -13.02 5.63 2.34
CA TYR A 91 -13.57 6.26 3.52
C TYR A 91 -14.07 7.66 3.18
N SER A 92 -15.31 7.95 3.58
CA SER A 92 -15.88 9.30 3.41
C SER A 92 -15.39 10.18 4.56
N TRP A 93 -14.38 11.01 4.27
CA TRP A 93 -13.94 12.04 5.20
C TRP A 93 -14.97 13.17 5.22
N ASP A 94 -15.36 13.62 6.41
CA ASP A 94 -16.42 14.65 6.60
C ASP A 94 -16.05 16.00 5.97
N GLY A 95 -14.82 16.16 5.48
CA GLY A 95 -14.34 17.38 4.84
C GLY A 95 -14.25 18.59 5.75
N ALA A 96 -14.61 18.44 7.02
CA ALA A 96 -14.44 19.45 8.07
C ALA A 96 -13.11 19.25 8.82
N PRO A 97 -12.51 20.33 9.36
CA PRO A 97 -11.37 20.20 10.24
C PRO A 97 -11.75 19.44 11.52
N ALA A 98 -10.93 18.48 11.91
CA ALA A 98 -11.16 17.64 13.07
C ALA A 98 -9.84 17.32 13.79
N ILE A 99 -9.93 16.84 15.01
CA ILE A 99 -8.79 16.36 15.76
C ILE A 99 -8.64 14.86 15.48
N TYR A 100 -7.45 14.48 15.08
CA TYR A 100 -7.10 13.11 14.78
C TYR A 100 -6.00 12.62 15.72
N LYS A 101 -6.09 11.35 16.10
CA LYS A 101 -5.03 10.64 16.80
C LYS A 101 -4.63 9.42 15.98
N GLY A 102 -3.33 9.25 15.78
CA GLY A 102 -2.80 8.15 14.96
C GLY A 102 -1.36 7.84 15.28
N ILE A 103 -0.82 6.87 14.55
CA ILE A 103 0.56 6.37 14.68
C ILE A 103 1.27 6.61 13.35
N VAL A 104 2.49 7.11 13.41
CA VAL A 104 3.35 7.31 12.25
C VAL A 104 3.85 5.96 11.74
N GLU A 105 3.49 5.59 10.51
CA GLU A 105 3.79 4.27 9.93
C GLU A 105 5.04 4.27 9.05
N SER A 106 5.47 5.43 8.57
CA SER A 106 6.68 5.56 7.74
C SER A 106 7.68 6.52 8.35
N VAL A 107 8.93 6.45 7.89
CA VAL A 107 9.93 7.45 8.23
C VAL A 107 9.52 8.78 7.59
N PRO A 108 9.55 9.89 8.33
CA PRO A 108 9.21 11.20 7.78
C PRO A 108 10.21 11.64 6.71
N GLU A 109 9.68 12.02 5.54
CA GLU A 109 10.46 12.55 4.43
C GLU A 109 10.35 14.08 4.37
N VAL A 110 11.47 14.75 4.10
CA VAL A 110 11.48 16.21 3.89
C VAL A 110 10.97 16.51 2.48
N ARG A 111 9.93 17.33 2.36
CA ARG A 111 9.36 17.80 1.09
C ARG A 111 9.22 19.31 1.09
N GLY A 112 10.25 20.00 0.61
CA GLY A 112 10.33 21.45 0.65
C GLY A 112 10.31 21.99 2.10
N LYS A 113 9.26 22.69 2.47
CA LYS A 113 9.08 23.28 3.82
C LYS A 113 8.29 22.40 4.78
N THR A 114 7.85 21.20 4.35
CA THR A 114 7.04 20.28 5.14
C THR A 114 7.73 18.95 5.30
N LEU A 115 7.43 18.27 6.39
CA LEU A 115 7.70 16.86 6.59
C LEU A 115 6.46 16.06 6.19
N ARG A 116 6.64 14.89 5.60
CA ARG A 116 5.56 14.03 5.14
C ARG A 116 5.76 12.61 5.60
N ALA A 117 4.74 11.97 6.13
CA ALA A 117 4.74 10.55 6.45
C ALA A 117 3.35 9.92 6.30
N GLU A 118 3.33 8.60 6.17
CA GLU A 118 2.11 7.81 6.28
C GLU A 118 1.74 7.71 7.76
N VAL A 119 0.49 8.01 8.09
CA VAL A 119 -0.05 7.97 9.45
C VAL A 119 -1.30 7.11 9.45
N ARG A 120 -1.34 6.11 10.32
CA ARG A 120 -2.55 5.34 10.59
C ARG A 120 -3.38 6.08 11.62
N VAL A 121 -4.48 6.68 11.19
CA VAL A 121 -5.45 7.36 12.05
C VAL A 121 -6.29 6.32 12.75
N GLU A 122 -6.18 6.26 14.07
CA GLU A 122 -6.96 5.35 14.91
C GLU A 122 -8.28 5.98 15.35
N MET A 123 -8.25 7.26 15.66
CA MET A 123 -9.39 7.98 16.22
C MET A 123 -9.55 9.35 15.59
N GLN A 124 -10.80 9.76 15.41
CA GLN A 124 -11.22 11.08 14.95
C GLN A 124 -12.19 11.70 15.97
N ARG A 125 -12.09 12.99 16.18
CA ARG A 125 -13.04 13.78 16.97
C ARG A 125 -13.40 15.08 16.26
N LEU A 126 -14.66 15.20 15.85
CA LEU A 126 -15.22 16.46 15.40
C LEU A 126 -15.47 17.39 16.60
N SER A 127 -15.60 18.70 16.30
CA SER A 127 -15.84 19.71 17.35
C SER A 127 -17.13 19.39 18.10
N GLY A 128 -17.02 19.11 19.41
CA GLY A 128 -18.17 18.77 20.26
C GLY A 128 -18.57 17.32 20.36
N ASP A 129 -18.00 16.43 19.53
CA ASP A 129 -18.34 15.01 19.49
C ASP A 129 -17.42 14.11 20.35
N LYS A 130 -17.88 12.87 20.53
CA LYS A 130 -17.07 11.79 21.13
C LYS A 130 -16.03 11.28 20.14
N TRP A 131 -14.97 10.69 20.63
CA TRP A 131 -13.98 10.00 19.81
C TRP A 131 -14.63 8.85 19.02
N LYS A 132 -14.43 8.85 17.72
CA LYS A 132 -14.86 7.80 16.79
C LYS A 132 -13.63 7.04 16.30
N SER A 133 -13.67 5.72 16.34
CA SER A 133 -12.63 4.88 15.73
C SER A 133 -12.73 4.94 14.21
N VAL A 134 -11.59 5.10 13.52
CA VAL A 134 -11.52 5.26 12.06
C VAL A 134 -10.68 4.15 11.44
N ASP A 135 -9.49 3.88 11.98
CA ASP A 135 -8.50 2.89 11.50
C ASP A 135 -8.24 2.99 9.99
N ARG A 136 -7.68 4.09 9.54
CA ARG A 136 -7.37 4.37 8.12
C ARG A 136 -6.00 5.02 7.97
N ASN A 137 -5.30 4.65 6.89
CA ASN A 137 -4.03 5.27 6.55
C ASN A 137 -4.26 6.56 5.75
N ILE A 138 -3.55 7.60 6.16
CA ILE A 138 -3.51 8.89 5.46
C ILE A 138 -2.08 9.32 5.21
N LEU A 139 -1.89 10.19 4.24
CA LEU A 139 -0.64 10.89 4.00
C LEU A 139 -0.69 12.24 4.71
N LEU A 140 -0.01 12.34 5.84
CA LEU A 140 0.08 13.57 6.63
C LEU A 140 1.32 14.36 6.20
N SER A 141 1.11 15.61 5.84
CA SER A 141 2.17 16.61 5.68
C SER A 141 2.07 17.59 6.85
N TRP A 142 3.17 17.91 7.50
CA TRP A 142 3.16 18.89 8.59
C TRP A 142 4.32 19.86 8.48
N MET A 143 4.10 21.07 8.97
CA MET A 143 5.16 22.06 9.08
C MET A 143 5.97 21.80 10.36
N PRO A 144 7.31 21.82 10.30
CA PRO A 144 8.15 21.74 11.49
C PRO A 144 7.76 22.83 12.50
N ASP A 145 7.76 22.45 13.76
CA ASP A 145 7.51 23.36 14.88
C ASP A 145 8.68 23.27 15.85
N SER A 146 9.24 24.41 16.22
CA SER A 146 10.35 24.48 17.18
C SER A 146 9.96 24.02 18.61
N LEU A 147 8.66 23.99 18.90
CA LEU A 147 8.11 23.60 20.21
C LEU A 147 7.79 22.11 20.28
N SER A 148 7.73 21.41 19.16
CA SER A 148 7.35 19.98 19.12
C SER A 148 8.55 19.12 18.82
N SER A 149 8.69 18.02 19.55
CA SER A 149 9.72 17.01 19.26
C SER A 149 9.53 16.46 17.84
N PRO A 150 10.61 16.20 17.08
CA PRO A 150 10.50 15.61 15.76
C PRO A 150 9.80 14.26 15.85
N LEU A 151 8.86 14.04 14.94
CA LEU A 151 8.14 12.76 14.83
C LEU A 151 9.05 11.72 14.17
N ALA A 152 9.03 10.53 14.73
CA ALA A 152 9.71 9.35 14.19
C ALA A 152 8.68 8.26 13.84
N CYS A 153 9.13 7.28 13.06
CA CYS A 153 8.31 6.10 12.75
C CYS A 153 7.93 5.38 14.05
N GLY A 154 6.66 5.10 14.23
CA GLY A 154 6.07 4.49 15.42
C GLY A 154 5.52 5.48 16.44
N ASP A 155 5.85 6.76 16.37
CA ASP A 155 5.36 7.75 17.33
C ASP A 155 3.86 7.97 17.21
N SER A 156 3.21 8.19 18.34
CA SER A 156 1.81 8.61 18.41
C SER A 156 1.72 10.11 18.19
N VAL A 157 0.90 10.52 17.25
CA VAL A 157 0.67 11.92 16.89
C VAL A 157 -0.80 12.30 17.09
N CYS A 158 -1.03 13.47 17.67
CA CYS A 158 -2.33 14.13 17.69
C CYS A 158 -2.23 15.40 16.86
N PHE A 159 -3.14 15.59 15.90
CA PHE A 159 -3.11 16.73 15.01
C PHE A 159 -4.52 17.22 14.69
N TYR A 160 -4.62 18.52 14.42
CA TYR A 160 -5.83 19.18 13.96
C TYR A 160 -5.65 19.55 12.49
N ALA A 161 -6.44 18.95 11.62
CA ALA A 161 -6.36 19.19 10.19
C ALA A 161 -7.68 18.86 9.50
N LYS A 162 -7.82 19.32 8.26
CA LYS A 162 -8.84 18.84 7.33
C LYS A 162 -8.25 17.69 6.54
N VAL A 163 -8.82 16.50 6.70
CA VAL A 163 -8.49 15.35 5.86
C VAL A 163 -9.40 15.34 4.64
N SER A 164 -8.83 15.21 3.47
CA SER A 164 -9.54 15.11 2.20
C SER A 164 -9.11 13.89 1.42
N ARG A 165 -10.00 13.36 0.56
CA ARG A 165 -9.65 12.31 -0.38
C ARG A 165 -8.48 12.79 -1.25
N PRO A 166 -7.50 11.93 -1.59
CA PRO A 166 -6.42 12.31 -2.48
C PRO A 166 -6.96 12.90 -3.78
N PHE A 167 -6.44 14.06 -4.16
CA PHE A 167 -6.88 14.75 -5.36
C PHE A 167 -6.30 14.05 -6.58
N SER A 168 -7.16 13.81 -7.57
CA SER A 168 -6.82 13.19 -8.84
C SER A 168 -6.75 14.27 -9.91
N GLU A 169 -5.57 14.55 -10.44
CA GLU A 169 -5.35 15.52 -11.51
C GLU A 169 -4.88 14.76 -12.76
N LYS A 170 -5.85 14.32 -13.56
CA LYS A 170 -5.58 13.52 -14.77
C LYS A 170 -5.02 14.30 -15.96
N GLU A 171 -5.04 15.64 -15.91
CA GLU A 171 -5.05 16.42 -17.13
C GLU A 171 -3.70 16.66 -17.82
N LEU A 172 -2.56 16.55 -17.15
CA LEU A 172 -1.27 16.98 -17.76
C LEU A 172 -0.25 15.86 -18.02
N THR A 173 -0.25 14.79 -17.23
CA THR A 173 0.80 13.76 -17.32
C THR A 173 0.29 12.35 -17.62
N GLY A 174 -1.03 12.14 -17.69
CA GLY A 174 -1.63 10.79 -17.78
C GLY A 174 -1.47 9.95 -16.51
N PHE A 175 -0.68 10.40 -15.52
CA PHE A 175 -0.47 9.74 -14.24
C PHE A 175 -1.40 10.32 -13.18
N ASP A 176 -2.29 9.48 -12.64
CA ASP A 176 -3.21 9.84 -11.57
C ASP A 176 -2.57 9.57 -10.22
N TYR A 177 -2.03 10.63 -9.60
CA TYR A 177 -1.41 10.53 -8.28
C TYR A 177 -2.42 10.18 -7.18
N GLY A 178 -3.66 10.66 -7.28
CA GLY A 178 -4.72 10.33 -6.33
C GLY A 178 -5.06 8.83 -6.36
N ASP A 179 -5.26 8.28 -7.56
CA ASP A 179 -5.49 6.84 -7.75
C ASP A 179 -4.30 5.99 -7.28
N TYR A 180 -3.06 6.45 -7.54
CA TYR A 180 -1.86 5.81 -7.02
C TYR A 180 -1.86 5.72 -5.48
N LEU A 181 -2.19 6.82 -4.78
CA LEU A 181 -2.27 6.83 -3.32
C LEU A 181 -3.37 5.89 -2.79
N LEU A 182 -4.53 5.89 -3.45
CA LEU A 182 -5.61 4.98 -3.11
C LEU A 182 -5.19 3.51 -3.29
N ARG A 183 -4.52 3.17 -4.39
CA ARG A 183 -3.96 1.82 -4.63
C ARG A 183 -2.89 1.44 -3.61
N LYS A 184 -2.15 2.41 -3.08
CA LYS A 184 -1.17 2.23 -2.00
C LYS A 184 -1.81 2.03 -0.61
N GLY A 185 -3.13 2.17 -0.50
CA GLY A 185 -3.87 2.02 0.76
C GLY A 185 -4.04 3.31 1.55
N ILE A 186 -3.76 4.47 0.94
CA ILE A 186 -3.88 5.78 1.56
C ILE A 186 -5.26 6.35 1.23
N SER A 187 -6.13 6.46 2.23
CA SER A 187 -7.52 6.89 2.08
C SER A 187 -7.69 8.41 2.07
N GLY A 188 -6.71 9.16 2.56
CA GLY A 188 -6.78 10.61 2.68
C GLY A 188 -5.43 11.29 2.69
N THR A 189 -5.46 12.61 2.43
CA THR A 189 -4.32 13.51 2.58
C THR A 189 -4.68 14.63 3.53
N ALA A 190 -3.73 15.07 4.35
CA ALA A 190 -3.92 16.15 5.29
C ALA A 190 -2.68 17.02 5.38
N LEU A 191 -2.90 18.33 5.68
CA LEU A 191 -1.85 19.27 6.00
C LEU A 191 -2.07 19.81 7.42
N ALA A 192 -1.08 19.60 8.29
CA ALA A 192 -1.06 20.15 9.63
C ALA A 192 -0.07 21.32 9.68
N TYR A 193 -0.55 22.48 10.13
CA TYR A 193 0.27 23.67 10.30
C TYR A 193 1.09 23.61 11.59
N ALA A 194 2.12 24.43 11.70
CA ALA A 194 2.89 24.59 12.93
C ALA A 194 1.95 24.91 14.11
N GLY A 195 2.15 24.27 15.26
CA GLY A 195 1.27 24.41 16.43
C GLY A 195 -0.04 23.62 16.39
N SER A 196 -0.42 23.04 15.24
CA SER A 196 -1.64 22.21 15.13
C SER A 196 -1.39 20.70 15.27
N TRP A 197 -0.19 20.30 15.60
CA TRP A 197 0.17 18.90 15.83
C TRP A 197 1.10 18.75 17.02
N ARG A 198 1.05 17.60 17.68
CA ARG A 198 1.92 17.27 18.81
C ARG A 198 2.22 15.76 18.83
N CYS A 199 3.46 15.41 19.18
CA CYS A 199 3.80 14.05 19.56
C CYS A 199 3.15 13.76 20.93
N THR A 200 2.32 12.73 21.00
CA THR A 200 1.60 12.37 22.25
C THR A 200 2.22 11.19 22.97
N GLY A 201 3.14 10.48 22.37
CA GLY A 201 3.85 9.38 22.99
C GLY A 201 4.77 8.66 22.03
N LYS A 202 5.76 7.99 22.60
CA LYS A 202 6.63 7.08 21.87
C LYS A 202 6.04 5.67 21.87
N PRO A 203 6.31 4.85 20.84
CA PRO A 203 5.75 3.52 20.76
C PRO A 203 6.24 2.64 21.91
N HIS A 204 5.32 1.90 22.50
CA HIS A 204 5.66 0.87 23.49
C HIS A 204 6.25 -0.38 22.84
N SER A 205 5.82 -0.67 21.60
CA SER A 205 6.36 -1.70 20.72
C SER A 205 6.18 -1.30 19.26
N LEU A 206 7.20 -1.53 18.45
CA LEU A 206 7.13 -1.34 17.01
C LEU A 206 6.59 -2.62 16.36
N SER A 207 5.76 -2.48 15.34
CA SER A 207 5.40 -3.60 14.48
C SER A 207 6.64 -4.08 13.71
N VAL A 208 6.62 -5.33 13.24
CA VAL A 208 7.74 -5.89 12.44
C VAL A 208 8.06 -5.00 11.24
N MET A 209 7.03 -4.46 10.57
CA MET A 209 7.21 -3.57 9.42
C MET A 209 7.83 -2.22 9.82
N GLN A 210 7.40 -1.62 10.92
CA GLN A 210 7.98 -0.39 11.46
C GLN A 210 9.42 -0.61 11.89
N LEU A 211 9.71 -1.75 12.53
CA LEU A 211 11.05 -2.13 12.92
C LEU A 211 11.96 -2.26 11.69
N ALA A 212 11.50 -2.90 10.63
CA ALA A 212 12.24 -3.00 9.37
C ALA A 212 12.56 -1.62 8.77
N LYS A 213 11.59 -0.69 8.75
CA LYS A 213 11.81 0.69 8.28
C LYS A 213 12.82 1.45 9.15
N VAL A 214 12.77 1.28 10.47
CA VAL A 214 13.74 1.89 11.38
C VAL A 214 15.14 1.32 11.15
N TRP A 215 15.27 0.02 10.92
CA TRP A 215 16.56 -0.60 10.59
C TRP A 215 17.07 -0.12 9.23
N GLN A 216 16.21 -0.02 8.24
CA GLN A 216 16.54 0.54 6.93
C GLN A 216 17.13 1.94 7.08
N GLN A 217 16.47 2.83 7.83
CA GLN A 217 16.98 4.17 8.07
C GLN A 217 18.34 4.17 8.77
N LYS A 218 18.54 3.32 9.80
CA LYS A 218 19.84 3.22 10.47
C LYS A 218 20.96 2.81 9.51
N VAL A 219 20.70 1.95 8.54
CA VAL A 219 21.69 1.57 7.54
C VAL A 219 21.99 2.75 6.61
N VAL A 220 20.99 3.54 6.21
CA VAL A 220 21.20 4.79 5.47
C VAL A 220 22.10 5.75 6.25
N ASP A 221 21.80 5.95 7.54
CA ASP A 221 22.59 6.84 8.42
C ASP A 221 24.05 6.38 8.51
N VAL A 222 24.30 5.07 8.54
CA VAL A 222 25.66 4.50 8.51
C VAL A 222 26.34 4.81 7.18
N TYR A 223 25.65 4.64 6.04
CA TYR A 223 26.25 4.98 4.73
C TYR A 223 26.56 6.46 4.61
N GLN A 224 25.69 7.34 5.14
CA GLN A 224 25.96 8.78 5.22
C GLN A 224 27.21 9.09 6.05
N SER A 225 27.46 8.34 7.13
CA SER A 225 28.65 8.53 7.96
C SER A 225 29.97 8.14 7.28
N TRP A 226 29.93 7.36 6.19
CA TRP A 226 31.13 6.97 5.45
C TRP A 226 31.67 8.08 4.56
N GLY A 227 30.95 9.18 4.37
CA GLY A 227 31.41 10.33 3.57
C GLY A 227 31.56 10.00 2.09
N LEU A 228 30.77 9.07 1.57
CA LEU A 228 30.74 8.75 0.14
C LEU A 228 30.17 9.94 -0.65
N GLU A 229 30.53 10.02 -1.93
CA GLU A 229 29.86 10.95 -2.85
C GLU A 229 28.34 10.66 -2.89
N GLU A 230 27.52 11.71 -2.99
CA GLU A 230 26.07 11.61 -2.93
C GLU A 230 25.49 10.59 -3.92
N ASP A 231 26.00 10.56 -5.16
CA ASP A 231 25.58 9.62 -6.19
C ASP A 231 25.94 8.16 -5.84
N VAL A 232 27.15 7.95 -5.29
CA VAL A 232 27.58 6.61 -4.86
C VAL A 232 26.76 6.12 -3.70
N GLN A 233 26.51 6.99 -2.71
CA GLN A 233 25.66 6.69 -1.57
C GLN A 233 24.24 6.33 -2.00
N ALA A 234 23.61 7.13 -2.89
CA ALA A 234 22.28 6.88 -3.41
C ALA A 234 22.18 5.51 -4.10
N VAL A 235 23.20 5.15 -4.91
CA VAL A 235 23.26 3.85 -5.60
C VAL A 235 23.45 2.70 -4.61
N VAL A 236 24.38 2.83 -3.65
CA VAL A 236 24.62 1.79 -2.63
C VAL A 236 23.35 1.56 -1.79
N SER A 237 22.68 2.62 -1.36
CA SER A 237 21.42 2.54 -0.61
C SER A 237 20.32 1.87 -1.43
N ALA A 238 20.18 2.22 -2.70
CA ALA A 238 19.19 1.60 -3.59
C ALA A 238 19.45 0.09 -3.79
N LEU A 239 20.71 -0.31 -3.97
CA LEU A 239 21.07 -1.70 -4.24
C LEU A 239 21.00 -2.61 -3.01
N THR A 240 21.35 -2.10 -1.84
CA THR A 240 21.49 -2.93 -0.63
C THR A 240 20.20 -3.00 0.20
N ILE A 241 19.47 -1.90 0.29
CA ILE A 241 18.29 -1.78 1.16
C ILE A 241 17.03 -1.32 0.42
N GLY A 242 17.12 -1.10 -0.90
CA GLY A 242 15.99 -0.69 -1.74
C GLY A 242 15.56 0.78 -1.53
N GLU A 243 16.40 1.61 -0.86
CA GLU A 243 16.10 3.02 -0.65
C GLU A 243 16.41 3.82 -1.92
N LYS A 244 15.36 4.40 -2.53
CA LYS A 244 15.44 5.07 -3.85
C LYS A 244 15.13 6.56 -3.79
N SER A 245 14.90 7.10 -2.62
CA SER A 245 14.53 8.51 -2.44
C SER A 245 15.67 9.47 -2.81
N GLU A 246 16.92 9.04 -2.61
CA GLU A 246 18.12 9.81 -2.91
C GLU A 246 18.56 9.72 -4.38
N LEU A 247 17.98 8.80 -5.19
CA LEU A 247 18.34 8.65 -6.60
C LEU A 247 17.80 9.83 -7.42
N THR A 248 18.71 10.65 -7.95
CA THR A 248 18.35 11.75 -8.85
C THR A 248 17.75 11.25 -10.18
N PRO A 249 16.92 12.06 -10.86
CA PRO A 249 16.39 11.70 -12.19
C PRO A 249 17.51 11.46 -13.22
N GLU A 250 18.59 12.24 -13.13
CA GLU A 250 19.76 12.13 -13.99
C GLU A 250 20.46 10.78 -13.81
N LEU A 251 20.66 10.38 -12.55
CA LEU A 251 21.27 9.10 -12.22
C LEU A 251 20.41 7.92 -12.70
N LYS A 252 19.11 8.00 -12.53
CA LYS A 252 18.16 7.02 -13.06
C LYS A 252 18.22 6.93 -14.59
N ALA A 253 18.36 8.05 -15.29
CA ALA A 253 18.49 8.09 -16.74
C ALA A 253 19.80 7.43 -17.21
N VAL A 254 20.92 7.70 -16.54
CA VAL A 254 22.22 7.07 -16.86
C VAL A 254 22.15 5.54 -16.71
N TYR A 255 21.61 5.04 -15.59
CA TYR A 255 21.46 3.60 -15.38
C TYR A 255 20.47 2.96 -16.36
N SER A 256 19.41 3.69 -16.74
CA SER A 256 18.48 3.24 -17.77
C SER A 256 19.13 3.14 -19.14
N ALA A 257 19.92 4.14 -19.53
CA ALA A 257 20.65 4.15 -20.79
C ALA A 257 21.73 3.04 -20.86
N ALA A 258 22.34 2.73 -19.72
CA ALA A 258 23.28 1.60 -19.57
C ALA A 258 22.60 0.21 -19.55
N GLY A 259 21.25 0.15 -19.62
CA GLY A 259 20.50 -1.11 -19.51
C GLY A 259 20.48 -1.73 -18.10
N ALA A 260 20.97 -1.01 -17.10
CA ALA A 260 21.09 -1.47 -15.72
C ALA A 260 19.91 -1.04 -14.82
N SER A 261 18.84 -0.52 -15.40
CA SER A 261 17.64 -0.07 -14.66
C SER A 261 17.03 -1.17 -13.79
N HIS A 262 17.11 -2.44 -14.21
CA HIS A 262 16.61 -3.58 -13.44
C HIS A 262 17.40 -3.80 -12.14
N VAL A 263 18.66 -3.39 -12.07
CA VAL A 263 19.50 -3.49 -10.87
C VAL A 263 19.05 -2.48 -9.81
N LEU A 264 18.59 -1.30 -10.24
CA LEU A 264 18.01 -0.28 -9.37
C LEU A 264 16.52 -0.54 -9.07
N ALA A 265 15.88 -1.49 -9.77
CA ALA A 265 14.47 -1.80 -9.61
C ALA A 265 14.19 -2.83 -8.49
N LEU A 266 15.25 -3.46 -7.97
CA LEU A 266 15.17 -4.32 -6.79
C LEU A 266 14.88 -3.47 -5.56
#